data_ca07a5fb64e97666a2e4c3318ab32400
#
_entry.id   ca07a5fb64e97666a2e4c3318ab32400
#
_cell.length_a   1.000
_cell.length_b   1.000
_cell.length_c   1.000
_cell.angle_alpha   90.00
_cell.angle_beta   90.00
_cell.angle_gamma   90.00
#
_symmetry.space_group_name_H-M   'P 1'
#
loop_
_entity.id
_entity.type
_entity.pdbx_description
1 polymer ?
#
loop_
_entity_poly.entity_id
_entity_poly.type
_entity_poly.pdbx_seq_one_letter_code
_entity_poly.pdbx_strand_id
1 'polypeptide(L)'
;MSVDVLIESTNRFEKDMARLSEADKDAVIKKINDCASLFPIQKASVYRKLHRLHLRSALNGYESSLYTLRISRKLRVILAVDEDPIFGQVIFTLFRAVKHDELDKAYQSVAESLYQDLLHQNRANSQIS
;
A
#
# COMPACT_ATOMS: atom_id res chain seq x y z
N MET A 1 17.11 18.46 -2.94
CA MET A 1 16.98 17.65 -1.73
C MET A 1 16.50 16.24 -2.08
N SER A 2 17.16 15.25 -1.54
CA SER A 2 16.73 13.87 -1.76
C SER A 2 15.51 13.54 -0.86
N VAL A 3 14.60 12.75 -1.39
CA VAL A 3 13.46 12.25 -0.66
C VAL A 3 13.81 10.88 -0.11
N ASP A 4 13.59 10.67 1.17
CA ASP A 4 13.80 9.36 1.80
C ASP A 4 12.55 8.51 1.64
N VAL A 5 12.72 7.30 1.13
CA VAL A 5 11.63 6.34 0.98
C VAL A 5 11.78 5.25 2.03
N LEU A 6 10.77 5.13 2.88
CA LEU A 6 10.69 4.09 3.89
C LEU A 6 9.69 3.03 3.45
N ILE A 7 10.02 1.78 3.68
CA ILE A 7 9.14 0.66 3.37
C ILE A 7 8.77 -0.03 4.67
N GLU A 8 7.48 -0.09 4.95
CA GLU A 8 6.94 -0.77 6.13
C GLU A 8 6.00 -1.88 5.67
N SER A 9 5.95 -2.96 6.43
CA SER A 9 5.05 -4.06 6.13
C SER A 9 4.18 -4.40 7.33
N THR A 10 2.94 -4.81 7.06
CA THR A 10 2.03 -5.28 8.10
C THR A 10 2.29 -6.75 8.38
N ASN A 11 1.82 -7.23 9.53
CA ASN A 11 1.90 -8.65 9.86
C ASN A 11 1.18 -9.51 8.83
N ARG A 12 0.08 -9.01 8.28
CA ARG A 12 -0.68 -9.75 7.27
C ARG A 12 0.12 -9.90 5.98
N PHE A 13 0.83 -8.84 5.56
CA PHE A 13 1.72 -8.91 4.41
C PHE A 13 2.83 -9.95 4.62
N GLU A 14 3.42 -9.96 5.80
CA GLU A 14 4.47 -10.93 6.14
C GLU A 14 3.96 -12.37 6.06
N LYS A 15 2.73 -12.60 6.53
CA LYS A 15 2.10 -13.93 6.42
C LYS A 15 1.82 -14.30 4.96
N ASP A 16 1.37 -13.35 4.16
CA ASP A 16 1.17 -13.59 2.73
C ASP A 16 2.48 -13.98 2.06
N MET A 17 3.55 -13.25 2.35
CA MET A 17 4.88 -13.51 1.77
C MET A 17 5.39 -14.91 2.14
N ALA A 18 5.16 -15.33 3.40
CA ALA A 18 5.61 -16.64 3.86
C ALA A 18 4.98 -17.80 3.07
N ARG A 19 3.83 -17.58 2.44
CA ARG A 19 3.13 -18.60 1.65
C ARG A 19 3.56 -18.63 0.19
N LEU A 20 4.31 -17.63 -0.26
CA LEU A 20 4.72 -17.54 -1.67
C LEU A 20 5.92 -18.45 -1.95
N SER A 21 6.07 -18.85 -3.21
CA SER A 21 7.29 -19.52 -3.68
C SER A 21 8.46 -18.53 -3.60
N GLU A 22 9.68 -19.05 -3.60
CA GLU A 22 10.87 -18.19 -3.60
C GLU A 22 10.90 -17.27 -4.83
N ALA A 23 10.50 -17.77 -5.99
CA ALA A 23 10.43 -16.95 -7.20
C ALA A 23 9.43 -15.79 -7.05
N ASP A 24 8.28 -16.05 -6.46
CA ASP A 24 7.27 -15.02 -6.25
C ASP A 24 7.71 -13.99 -5.19
N LYS A 25 8.34 -14.46 -4.11
CA LYS A 25 8.91 -13.55 -3.10
C LYS A 25 9.93 -12.61 -3.73
N ASP A 26 10.85 -13.16 -4.53
CA ASP A 26 11.87 -12.37 -5.20
C ASP A 26 11.26 -11.35 -6.14
N ALA A 27 10.20 -11.73 -6.87
CA ALA A 27 9.50 -10.82 -7.77
C ALA A 27 8.84 -9.67 -7.02
N VAL A 28 8.20 -9.95 -5.87
CA VAL A 28 7.60 -8.92 -5.02
C VAL A 28 8.67 -7.95 -4.53
N ILE A 29 9.73 -8.47 -3.93
CA ILE A 29 10.82 -7.66 -3.36
C ILE A 29 11.44 -6.77 -4.44
N LYS A 30 11.71 -7.34 -5.62
CA LYS A 30 12.31 -6.59 -6.72
C LYS A 30 11.41 -5.45 -7.18
N LYS A 31 10.13 -5.71 -7.41
CA LYS A 31 9.19 -4.68 -7.87
C LYS A 31 9.04 -3.54 -6.86
N ILE A 32 8.96 -3.86 -5.59
CA ILE A 32 8.83 -2.85 -4.54
C ILE A 32 10.11 -2.02 -4.45
N ASN A 33 11.27 -2.66 -4.46
CA ASN A 33 12.54 -1.95 -4.41
C ASN A 33 12.76 -1.08 -5.65
N ASP A 34 12.34 -1.54 -6.83
CA ASP A 34 12.41 -0.75 -8.06
C ASP A 34 11.57 0.52 -7.93
N CYS A 35 10.35 0.41 -7.41
CA CYS A 35 9.47 1.54 -7.18
C CYS A 35 10.07 2.51 -6.16
N ALA A 36 10.61 2.00 -5.06
CA ALA A 36 11.21 2.81 -4.01
C ALA A 36 12.46 3.58 -4.52
N SER A 37 13.30 2.90 -5.31
CA SER A 37 14.50 3.51 -5.89
C SER A 37 14.16 4.57 -6.94
N LEU A 38 13.11 4.34 -7.70
CA LEU A 38 12.70 5.24 -8.78
C LEU A 38 11.94 6.46 -8.25
N PHE A 39 11.26 6.34 -7.12
CA PHE A 39 10.35 7.38 -6.61
C PHE A 39 11.02 8.75 -6.45
N PRO A 40 12.22 8.86 -5.83
CA PRO A 40 12.86 10.17 -5.67
C PRO A 40 13.25 10.82 -6.99
N ILE A 41 13.43 10.05 -8.05
CA ILE A 41 13.94 10.52 -9.35
C ILE A 41 12.78 10.76 -10.32
N GLN A 42 11.82 9.84 -10.38
CA GLN A 42 10.72 9.85 -11.34
C GLN A 42 9.41 9.44 -10.67
N LYS A 43 8.93 10.25 -9.76
CA LYS A 43 7.70 10.01 -9.00
C LYS A 43 6.51 9.67 -9.91
N ALA A 44 6.33 10.43 -10.99
CA ALA A 44 5.21 10.22 -11.90
C ALA A 44 5.24 8.84 -12.56
N SER A 45 6.44 8.32 -12.85
CA SER A 45 6.58 6.98 -13.43
C SER A 45 6.14 5.89 -12.45
N VAL A 46 6.42 6.08 -11.16
CA VAL A 46 5.98 5.14 -10.13
C VAL A 46 4.46 5.15 -10.02
N TYR A 47 3.85 6.34 -9.93
CA TYR A 47 2.38 6.44 -9.83
C TYR A 47 1.66 5.85 -11.04
N ARG A 48 2.26 5.87 -12.22
CA ARG A 48 1.67 5.24 -13.41
C ARG A 48 1.60 3.72 -13.29
N LYS A 49 2.46 3.11 -12.46
CA LYS A 49 2.44 1.66 -12.21
C LYS A 49 1.45 1.26 -11.11
N LEU A 50 0.97 2.24 -10.35
CA LEU A 50 0.05 2.01 -9.25
C LEU A 50 -1.38 2.26 -9.73
N HIS A 51 -2.31 1.39 -9.31
CA HIS A 51 -3.70 1.48 -9.71
C HIS A 51 -4.60 1.52 -8.49
N ARG A 52 -5.73 2.18 -8.62
CA ARG A 52 -6.77 2.18 -7.60
C ARG A 52 -7.93 1.33 -8.08
N LEU A 53 -8.49 0.54 -7.17
CA LEU A 53 -9.70 -0.20 -7.45
C LEU A 53 -10.91 0.62 -7.01
N HIS A 54 -12.02 0.41 -7.71
CA HIS A 54 -13.28 1.03 -7.33
C HIS A 54 -13.81 0.37 -6.05
N LEU A 55 -14.08 1.17 -5.04
CA LEU A 55 -14.65 0.67 -3.78
C LEU A 55 -16.16 0.61 -3.88
N ARG A 56 -16.74 -0.44 -3.28
CA ARG A 56 -18.19 -0.66 -3.28
C ARG A 56 -18.93 0.34 -2.41
N SER A 57 -18.26 0.89 -1.40
CA SER A 57 -18.80 1.92 -0.54
C SER A 57 -17.86 3.10 -0.48
N ALA A 58 -18.43 4.31 -0.40
CA ALA A 58 -17.64 5.52 -0.27
C ALA A 58 -17.04 5.59 1.13
N LEU A 59 -15.74 5.80 1.23
CA LEU A 59 -15.01 5.90 2.48
C LEU A 59 -14.49 7.32 2.73
N ASN A 60 -15.17 8.32 2.18
CA ASN A 60 -14.90 9.75 2.40
C ASN A 60 -13.45 10.15 2.07
N GLY A 61 -12.88 9.57 1.01
CA GLY A 61 -11.56 9.92 0.55
C GLY A 61 -10.39 9.26 1.28
N TYR A 62 -10.66 8.42 2.26
CA TYR A 62 -9.59 7.73 3.01
C TYR A 62 -8.85 6.71 2.17
N GLU A 63 -9.43 6.31 1.06
CA GLU A 63 -8.81 5.42 0.09
C GLU A 63 -7.80 6.12 -0.82
N SER A 64 -7.61 7.42 -0.65
CA SER A 64 -6.82 8.23 -1.59
C SER A 64 -5.35 7.83 -1.71
N SER A 65 -4.78 7.20 -0.67
CA SER A 65 -3.39 6.77 -0.68
C SER A 65 -3.23 5.26 -0.93
N LEU A 66 -4.33 4.53 -1.12
CA LEU A 66 -4.31 3.07 -1.27
C LEU A 66 -4.26 2.68 -2.75
N TYR A 67 -3.33 1.80 -3.08
CA TYR A 67 -3.05 1.39 -4.46
C TYR A 67 -2.83 -0.11 -4.56
N THR A 68 -2.87 -0.60 -5.80
CA THR A 68 -2.42 -1.95 -6.14
C THR A 68 -1.22 -1.86 -7.07
N LEU A 69 -0.30 -2.80 -6.93
CA LEU A 69 0.87 -2.93 -7.80
C LEU A 69 0.87 -4.32 -8.42
N ARG A 70 0.92 -4.38 -9.75
CA ARG A 70 1.05 -5.64 -10.44
C ARG A 70 2.48 -6.16 -10.31
N ILE A 71 2.63 -7.34 -9.74
CA ILE A 71 3.92 -8.01 -9.61
C ILE A 71 4.16 -8.93 -10.80
N SER A 72 3.15 -9.74 -11.13
CA SER A 72 3.16 -10.67 -12.23
C SER A 72 1.73 -10.85 -12.71
N ARG A 73 1.52 -11.71 -13.68
CA ARG A 73 0.18 -12.02 -14.18
C ARG A 73 -0.77 -12.47 -13.06
N LYS A 74 -0.25 -13.22 -12.08
CA LYS A 74 -1.07 -13.83 -11.03
C LYS A 74 -1.04 -13.07 -9.71
N LEU A 75 -0.07 -12.21 -9.49
CA LEU A 75 0.24 -11.67 -8.16
C LEU A 75 0.14 -10.16 -8.12
N ARG A 76 -0.53 -9.65 -7.06
CA ARG A 76 -0.71 -8.22 -6.81
C ARG A 76 -0.31 -7.88 -5.38
N VAL A 77 0.21 -6.68 -5.19
CA VAL A 77 0.47 -6.12 -3.86
C VAL A 77 -0.47 -4.96 -3.62
N ILE A 78 -1.06 -4.91 -2.45
CA ILE A 78 -1.86 -3.78 -1.97
C ILE A 78 -0.97 -2.97 -1.04
N LEU A 79 -0.82 -1.68 -1.34
CA LEU A 79 0.05 -0.80 -0.59
C LEU A 79 -0.53 0.60 -0.50
N ALA A 80 -0.09 1.35 0.52
CA ALA A 80 -0.33 2.77 0.60
C ALA A 80 0.96 3.52 0.31
N VAL A 81 0.84 4.69 -0.31
CA VAL A 81 1.95 5.61 -0.56
C VAL A 81 1.59 6.93 0.11
N ASP A 82 2.31 7.27 1.17
CA ASP A 82 2.08 8.49 1.93
C ASP A 82 3.30 9.40 1.80
N GLU A 83 3.09 10.57 1.19
CA GLU A 83 4.13 11.57 1.02
C GLU A 83 4.04 12.60 2.15
N ASP A 84 5.17 12.83 2.82
CA ASP A 84 5.30 13.90 3.81
C ASP A 84 6.21 14.99 3.24
N PRO A 85 5.63 16.05 2.67
CA PRO A 85 6.43 17.11 2.07
C PRO A 85 7.20 17.95 3.08
N ILE A 86 6.79 17.95 4.35
CA ILE A 86 7.44 18.72 5.40
C ILE A 86 8.81 18.16 5.73
N PHE A 87 8.89 16.82 5.89
CA PHE A 87 10.13 16.15 6.25
C PHE A 87 10.83 15.47 5.07
N GLY A 88 10.27 15.58 3.87
CA GLY A 88 10.85 14.97 2.68
C GLY A 88 10.86 13.45 2.73
N GLN A 89 9.86 12.85 3.36
CA GLN A 89 9.72 11.40 3.49
C GLN A 89 8.55 10.87 2.67
N VAL A 90 8.73 9.66 2.19
CA VAL A 90 7.63 8.88 1.58
C VAL A 90 7.61 7.52 2.27
N ILE A 91 6.43 7.08 2.66
CA ILE A 91 6.25 5.78 3.32
C ILE A 91 5.41 4.90 2.41
N PHE A 92 5.99 3.76 2.03
CA PHE A 92 5.28 2.67 1.35
C PHE A 92 4.87 1.67 2.43
N THR A 93 3.58 1.55 2.68
CA THR A 93 3.06 0.57 3.64
C THR A 93 2.47 -0.61 2.86
N LEU A 94 3.04 -1.79 3.06
CA LEU A 94 2.66 -3.00 2.32
C LEU A 94 1.62 -3.77 3.15
N PHE A 95 0.39 -3.86 2.63
CA PHE A 95 -0.74 -4.45 3.36
C PHE A 95 -0.99 -5.91 3.02
N ARG A 96 -0.93 -6.25 1.74
CA ARG A 96 -1.25 -7.62 1.28
C ARG A 96 -0.46 -7.97 0.02
N ALA A 97 -0.14 -9.25 -0.12
CA ALA A 97 0.32 -9.83 -1.38
C ALA A 97 -0.66 -10.96 -1.71
N VAL A 98 -1.46 -10.77 -2.76
CA VAL A 98 -2.59 -11.66 -3.06
C VAL A 98 -2.61 -12.04 -4.53
N LYS A 99 -3.30 -13.13 -4.82
CA LYS A 99 -3.57 -13.55 -6.19
C LYS A 99 -4.54 -12.58 -6.85
N HIS A 100 -4.45 -12.47 -8.16
CA HIS A 100 -5.27 -11.56 -8.96
C HIS A 100 -6.78 -11.77 -8.71
N ASP A 101 -7.22 -13.01 -8.59
CA ASP A 101 -8.64 -13.32 -8.38
C ASP A 101 -9.14 -12.99 -6.95
N GLU A 102 -8.24 -12.78 -6.01
CA GLU A 102 -8.59 -12.39 -4.63
C GLU A 102 -8.44 -10.90 -4.38
N LEU A 103 -8.01 -10.14 -5.39
CA LEU A 103 -7.60 -8.74 -5.22
C LEU A 103 -8.74 -7.85 -4.76
N ASP A 104 -9.92 -7.92 -5.38
CA ASP A 104 -11.03 -7.05 -5.04
C ASP A 104 -11.44 -7.18 -3.58
N LYS A 105 -11.57 -8.41 -3.13
CA LYS A 105 -11.98 -8.70 -1.75
C LYS A 105 -10.92 -8.22 -0.75
N ALA A 106 -9.66 -8.47 -1.05
CA ALA A 106 -8.56 -8.05 -0.18
C ALA A 106 -8.45 -6.52 -0.12
N TYR A 107 -8.60 -5.84 -1.25
CA TYR A 107 -8.54 -4.39 -1.32
C TYR A 107 -9.67 -3.75 -0.50
N GLN A 108 -10.90 -4.26 -0.63
CA GLN A 108 -12.03 -3.79 0.17
C GLN A 108 -11.76 -3.96 1.67
N SER A 109 -11.22 -5.11 2.06
CA SER A 109 -10.92 -5.41 3.45
C SER A 109 -9.87 -4.45 4.02
N VAL A 110 -8.81 -4.16 3.27
CA VAL A 110 -7.79 -3.20 3.69
C VAL A 110 -8.39 -1.80 3.83
N ALA A 111 -9.16 -1.36 2.85
CA ALA A 111 -9.77 -0.03 2.87
C ALA A 111 -10.71 0.13 4.07
N GLU A 112 -11.52 -0.87 4.37
CA GLU A 112 -12.41 -0.86 5.52
C GLU A 112 -11.64 -0.82 6.84
N SER A 113 -10.56 -1.58 6.94
CA SER A 113 -9.70 -1.60 8.13
C SER A 113 -9.07 -0.23 8.37
N LEU A 114 -8.57 0.43 7.34
CA LEU A 114 -8.00 1.77 7.45
C LEU A 114 -9.05 2.79 7.88
N TYR A 115 -10.27 2.68 7.35
CA TYR A 115 -11.37 3.57 7.71
C TYR A 115 -11.75 3.40 9.18
N GLN A 116 -11.83 2.17 9.67
CA GLN A 116 -12.13 1.90 11.08
C GLN A 116 -11.05 2.44 12.01
N ASP A 117 -9.79 2.29 11.65
CA ASP A 117 -8.68 2.82 12.44
C ASP A 117 -8.77 4.34 12.57
N LEU A 118 -9.12 5.04 11.49
CA LEU A 118 -9.29 6.49 11.51
C LEU A 118 -10.46 6.91 12.41
N LEU A 119 -11.57 6.17 12.38
CA LEU A 119 -12.70 6.44 13.26
C LEU A 119 -12.32 6.29 14.74
N HIS A 120 -11.53 5.25 15.07
CA HIS A 120 -11.05 5.06 16.44
C HIS A 120 -10.14 6.20 16.89
N GLN A 121 -9.21 6.62 16.05
CA GLN A 121 -8.32 7.74 16.35
C GLN A 121 -9.11 9.04 16.57
N ASN A 122 -10.11 9.32 15.75
CA ASN A 122 -10.94 10.50 15.88
C ASN A 122 -11.74 10.48 17.19
N ARG A 123 -12.27 9.33 17.58
CA ARG A 123 -12.99 9.17 18.85
C ARG A 123 -12.07 9.40 20.04
N ALA A 124 -10.88 8.83 20.02
CA ALA A 124 -9.89 9.01 21.09
C ALA A 124 -9.51 10.48 21.23
N ASN A 125 -9.26 11.18 20.12
CA ASN A 125 -8.90 12.58 20.12
C ASN A 125 -10.04 13.47 20.66
N SER A 126 -11.28 13.16 20.33
CA SER A 126 -12.42 13.95 20.81
C SER A 126 -12.69 13.74 22.29
N GLN A 127 -12.28 12.61 22.87
CA GLN A 127 -12.41 12.36 24.32
C GLN A 127 -11.37 13.09 25.15
N ILE A 128 -10.27 13.49 24.57
CA ILE A 128 -9.15 14.15 25.27
C ILE A 128 -9.37 15.66 25.39
N SER A 129 -10.16 16.22 24.50
CA SER A 129 -10.41 17.67 24.49
C SER A 129 -11.40 18.15 25.54
#